data_a70a5037b2372c7d6b3f5814a50d1b73
#
_entry.id   a70a5037b2372c7d6b3f5814a50d1b73
#
_cell.length_a   1.000
_cell.length_b   1.000
_cell.length_c   1.000
_cell.angle_alpha   90.00
_cell.angle_beta   90.00
_cell.angle_gamma   90.00
#
_symmetry.space_group_name_H-M   'P 1'
#
loop_
_entity.id
_entity.type
_entity.pdbx_description
1 polymer ?
#
loop_
_entity_poly.entity_id
_entity_poly.type
_entity_poly.pdbx_seq_one_letter_code
_entity_poly.pdbx_strand_id
1 'polypeptide(L)'
;SVNLLKNNAHVTFDESVVDEKEIIARIEKLGFGASVHAAGAAAAPVSQQDTAAQEMAEMKQRLIGSLIFAGLVFYQHMGRMWGWPLPSFILGQENELINALLQMLWCIPVLFIDRKYFIHGVRNLLSGAPNMDSLIAVGSGASFIYGLYSVFGMAYAFGHNRLDLLPGFADALYFEASAVILALVTLGKFMEARAKSHTSDAIKALMKLTPKTALVERHGLQGEIPVEEVEKGDVLIVKSGASVPVDGKIIEGSAALDESALTGESLPVDKTIGDKVIGGTINRSGYFKMEATA
;
A
#
# COMPACT_ATOMS: atom_id res chain seq x y z
N SER A 1 16.99 -9.12 9.60
CA SER A 1 16.41 -7.77 9.67
C SER A 1 15.33 -7.60 8.60
N VAL A 2 14.24 -6.89 8.93
CA VAL A 2 13.11 -6.65 8.02
C VAL A 2 13.06 -5.16 7.69
N ASN A 3 13.00 -4.83 6.40
CA ASN A 3 12.82 -3.46 5.94
C ASN A 3 11.42 -3.31 5.31
N LEU A 4 10.51 -2.73 6.07
CA LEU A 4 9.12 -2.55 5.67
C LEU A 4 8.94 -1.54 4.52
N LEU A 5 9.88 -0.57 4.38
CA LEU A 5 9.81 0.43 3.30
C LEU A 5 10.18 -0.15 1.94
N LYS A 6 11.13 -1.11 1.92
CA LYS A 6 11.58 -1.78 0.70
C LYS A 6 10.87 -3.11 0.46
N ASN A 7 9.96 -3.52 1.35
CA ASN A 7 9.29 -4.84 1.32
C ASN A 7 10.28 -6.00 1.19
N ASN A 8 11.45 -5.89 1.85
CA ASN A 8 12.45 -6.94 1.85
C ASN A 8 12.90 -7.31 3.26
N ALA A 9 13.41 -8.52 3.39
CA ALA A 9 13.99 -9.03 4.63
C ALA A 9 15.35 -9.65 4.34
N HIS A 10 16.33 -9.36 5.20
CA HIS A 10 17.62 -10.06 5.19
C HIS A 10 17.56 -11.17 6.26
N VAL A 11 17.66 -12.41 5.81
CA VAL A 11 17.62 -13.60 6.65
C VAL A 11 18.98 -14.27 6.60
N THR A 12 19.61 -14.46 7.76
CA THR A 12 20.84 -15.25 7.89
C THR A 12 20.43 -16.60 8.46
N PHE A 13 20.76 -17.67 7.78
CA PHE A 13 20.40 -19.03 8.17
C PHE A 13 21.56 -20.00 7.90
N ASP A 14 21.52 -21.16 8.52
CA ASP A 14 22.48 -22.24 8.33
C ASP A 14 21.94 -23.19 7.26
N GLU A 15 22.60 -23.26 6.12
CA GLU A 15 22.22 -24.09 4.98
C GLU A 15 22.22 -25.59 5.28
N SER A 16 22.92 -26.02 6.35
CA SER A 16 22.90 -27.42 6.80
C SER A 16 21.64 -27.79 7.58
N VAL A 17 20.87 -26.81 8.06
CA VAL A 17 19.69 -26.98 8.91
C VAL A 17 18.39 -26.65 8.19
N VAL A 18 18.39 -25.61 7.34
CA VAL A 18 17.17 -25.11 6.66
C VAL A 18 17.52 -24.72 5.23
N ASP A 19 16.73 -25.19 4.25
CA ASP A 19 16.86 -24.80 2.85
C ASP A 19 16.07 -23.49 2.57
N GLU A 20 16.58 -22.71 1.63
CA GLU A 20 15.97 -21.46 1.15
C GLU A 20 14.51 -21.66 0.72
N LYS A 21 14.21 -22.79 0.08
CA LYS A 21 12.85 -23.16 -0.33
C LYS A 21 11.91 -23.39 0.85
N GLU A 22 12.43 -23.91 1.96
CA GLU A 22 11.63 -24.13 3.17
C GLU A 22 11.27 -22.81 3.85
N ILE A 23 12.19 -21.82 3.84
CA ILE A 23 11.93 -20.47 4.33
C ILE A 23 10.82 -19.81 3.50
N ILE A 24 10.90 -19.88 2.18
CA ILE A 24 9.88 -19.35 1.27
C ILE A 24 8.54 -20.03 1.54
N ALA A 25 8.50 -21.36 1.58
CA ALA A 25 7.27 -22.10 1.83
C ALA A 25 6.62 -21.77 3.19
N ARG A 26 7.42 -21.49 4.22
CA ARG A 26 6.92 -21.05 5.53
C ARG A 26 6.31 -19.65 5.46
N ILE A 27 6.94 -18.71 4.74
CA ILE A 27 6.41 -17.36 4.54
C ILE A 27 5.11 -17.40 3.73
N GLU A 28 5.06 -18.21 2.67
CA GLU A 28 3.86 -18.41 1.85
C GLU A 28 2.72 -19.08 2.64
N LYS A 29 3.03 -20.00 3.54
CA LYS A 29 2.05 -20.63 4.44
C LYS A 29 1.40 -19.63 5.39
N LEU A 30 2.13 -18.57 5.75
CA LEU A 30 1.61 -17.44 6.55
C LEU A 30 0.81 -16.42 5.71
N GLY A 31 0.67 -16.64 4.39
CA GLY A 31 -0.13 -15.81 3.49
C GLY A 31 0.62 -14.62 2.87
N PHE A 32 1.96 -14.61 2.97
CA PHE A 32 2.81 -13.59 2.34
C PHE A 32 3.53 -14.18 1.14
N GLY A 33 3.64 -13.42 0.04
CA GLY A 33 4.50 -13.79 -1.08
C GLY A 33 5.98 -13.60 -0.71
N ALA A 34 6.83 -14.56 -1.06
CA ALA A 34 8.28 -14.46 -0.88
C ALA A 34 9.02 -14.90 -2.14
N SER A 35 10.07 -14.17 -2.50
CA SER A 35 10.99 -14.53 -3.58
C SER A 35 12.41 -14.16 -3.18
N VAL A 36 13.38 -14.92 -3.68
CA VAL A 36 14.80 -14.64 -3.44
C VAL A 36 15.24 -13.46 -4.26
N HIS A 37 15.91 -12.52 -3.61
CA HIS A 37 16.58 -11.41 -4.29
C HIS A 37 18.05 -11.79 -4.44
N ALA A 38 18.44 -12.21 -5.63
CA ALA A 38 19.86 -12.47 -5.93
C ALA A 38 20.63 -11.15 -5.83
N ALA A 39 21.63 -11.10 -4.96
CA ALA A 39 22.57 -9.99 -4.90
C ALA A 39 23.32 -9.91 -6.24
N GLY A 40 23.01 -8.90 -7.07
CA GLY A 40 23.65 -8.69 -8.37
C GLY A 40 22.73 -8.65 -9.59
N ALA A 41 21.48 -9.02 -9.50
CA ALA A 41 20.52 -8.76 -10.56
C ALA A 41 19.89 -7.39 -10.31
N ALA A 42 20.34 -6.36 -11.02
CA ALA A 42 19.64 -5.08 -11.13
C ALA A 42 18.25 -5.38 -11.69
N ALA A 43 17.27 -5.59 -10.82
CA ALA A 43 15.88 -5.69 -11.22
C ALA A 43 15.50 -4.35 -11.83
N ALA A 44 15.15 -4.36 -13.11
CA ALA A 44 14.74 -3.19 -13.84
C ALA A 44 13.69 -2.41 -13.02
N PRO A 45 13.88 -1.13 -12.73
CA PRO A 45 13.01 -0.35 -11.84
C PRO A 45 11.60 -0.10 -12.42
N VAL A 46 11.35 -0.56 -13.63
CA VAL A 46 10.10 -0.30 -14.38
C VAL A 46 8.92 -1.16 -13.89
N SER A 47 9.14 -2.35 -13.36
CA SER A 47 8.02 -3.26 -13.01
C SER A 47 7.36 -2.95 -11.66
N GLN A 48 8.07 -2.37 -10.70
CA GLN A 48 7.51 -2.11 -9.36
C GLN A 48 6.63 -0.85 -9.28
N GLN A 49 6.86 0.13 -10.14
CA GLN A 49 6.03 1.35 -10.18
C GLN A 49 4.68 1.09 -10.83
N ASP A 50 4.66 0.31 -11.90
CA ASP A 50 3.43 -0.02 -12.62
C ASP A 50 2.53 -0.93 -11.77
N THR A 51 3.10 -1.87 -11.02
CA THR A 51 2.35 -2.73 -10.10
C THR A 51 1.74 -1.95 -8.93
N ALA A 52 2.48 -1.04 -8.28
CA ALA A 52 1.96 -0.23 -7.19
C ALA A 52 0.84 0.72 -7.63
N ALA A 53 0.96 1.32 -8.83
CA ALA A 53 -0.08 2.17 -9.40
C ALA A 53 -1.34 1.36 -9.76
N GLN A 54 -1.17 0.16 -10.31
CA GLN A 54 -2.28 -0.75 -10.61
C GLN A 54 -2.98 -1.23 -9.34
N GLU A 55 -2.26 -1.64 -8.31
CA GLU A 55 -2.83 -2.03 -7.01
C GLU A 55 -3.63 -0.90 -6.37
N MET A 56 -3.13 0.33 -6.45
CA MET A 56 -3.85 1.51 -5.95
C MET A 56 -5.13 1.78 -6.77
N ALA A 57 -5.09 1.62 -8.08
CA ALA A 57 -6.26 1.78 -8.94
C ALA A 57 -7.33 0.70 -8.67
N GLU A 58 -6.91 -0.56 -8.52
CA GLU A 58 -7.82 -1.66 -8.15
C GLU A 58 -8.45 -1.42 -6.77
N MET A 59 -7.66 -0.98 -5.78
CA MET A 59 -8.16 -0.68 -4.44
C MET A 59 -9.17 0.47 -4.48
N LYS A 60 -8.93 1.50 -5.30
CA LYS A 60 -9.87 2.61 -5.50
C LYS A 60 -11.19 2.14 -6.13
N GLN A 61 -11.13 1.28 -7.14
CA GLN A 61 -12.35 0.73 -7.77
C GLN A 61 -13.16 -0.11 -6.79
N ARG A 62 -12.50 -0.97 -6.02
CA ARG A 62 -13.12 -1.75 -4.96
C ARG A 62 -13.80 -0.86 -3.92
N LEU A 63 -13.10 0.17 -3.45
CA LEU A 63 -13.63 1.14 -2.48
C LEU A 63 -14.89 1.83 -3.01
N ILE A 64 -14.87 2.32 -4.25
CA ILE A 64 -16.04 2.99 -4.84
C ILE A 64 -17.23 2.01 -4.93
N GLY A 65 -16.99 0.78 -5.41
CA GLY A 65 -18.03 -0.23 -5.48
C GLY A 65 -18.63 -0.57 -4.11
N SER A 66 -17.77 -0.82 -3.11
CA SER A 66 -18.22 -1.13 -1.74
C SER A 66 -18.98 0.03 -1.11
N LEU A 67 -18.51 1.29 -1.30
CA LEU A 67 -19.20 2.47 -0.76
C LEU A 67 -20.58 2.70 -1.39
N ILE A 68 -20.75 2.45 -2.70
CA ILE A 68 -22.04 2.61 -3.37
C ILE A 68 -23.05 1.62 -2.78
N PHE A 69 -22.72 0.34 -2.74
CA PHE A 69 -23.65 -0.69 -2.25
C PHE A 69 -23.87 -0.61 -0.74
N ALA A 70 -22.82 -0.37 0.05
CA ALA A 70 -22.96 -0.15 1.49
C ALA A 70 -23.81 1.09 1.79
N GLY A 71 -23.65 2.15 1.01
CA GLY A 71 -24.48 3.36 1.10
C GLY A 71 -25.96 3.09 0.80
N LEU A 72 -26.27 2.23 -0.18
CA LEU A 72 -27.65 1.81 -0.48
C LEU A 72 -28.26 1.03 0.67
N VAL A 73 -27.55 0.04 1.24
CA VAL A 73 -28.02 -0.71 2.40
C VAL A 73 -28.21 0.21 3.59
N PHE A 74 -27.25 1.08 3.87
CA PHE A 74 -27.30 2.05 4.95
C PHE A 74 -28.48 3.03 4.79
N TYR A 75 -28.67 3.58 3.59
CA TYR A 75 -29.79 4.49 3.31
C TYR A 75 -31.14 3.80 3.53
N GLN A 76 -31.26 2.55 3.07
CA GLN A 76 -32.50 1.78 3.23
C GLN A 76 -32.78 1.47 4.71
N HIS A 77 -31.78 1.05 5.47
CA HIS A 77 -31.92 0.73 6.90
C HIS A 77 -32.20 1.98 7.73
N MET A 78 -31.36 3.02 7.62
CA MET A 78 -31.50 4.26 8.36
C MET A 78 -32.74 5.06 7.92
N GLY A 79 -33.10 4.96 6.65
CA GLY A 79 -34.28 5.64 6.09
C GLY A 79 -35.56 5.19 6.76
N ARG A 80 -35.69 3.93 7.14
CA ARG A 80 -36.81 3.43 7.92
C ARG A 80 -36.81 3.97 9.35
N MET A 81 -35.65 4.03 9.96
CA MET A 81 -35.50 4.48 11.35
C MET A 81 -35.71 5.99 11.49
N TRP A 82 -35.25 6.78 10.50
CA TRP A 82 -35.29 8.26 10.55
C TRP A 82 -36.38 8.88 9.67
N GLY A 83 -37.19 8.06 9.00
CA GLY A 83 -38.31 8.53 8.16
C GLY A 83 -37.86 9.20 6.87
N TRP A 84 -36.72 8.80 6.28
CA TRP A 84 -36.30 9.28 4.97
C TRP A 84 -37.23 8.80 3.88
N PRO A 85 -37.30 9.49 2.72
CA PRO A 85 -38.16 9.08 1.62
C PRO A 85 -37.72 7.71 1.07
N LEU A 86 -38.54 6.71 1.29
CA LEU A 86 -38.34 5.35 0.79
C LEU A 86 -39.56 4.95 -0.08
N PRO A 87 -39.33 4.06 -1.07
CA PRO A 87 -40.44 3.52 -1.88
C PRO A 87 -41.46 2.80 -1.01
N SER A 88 -42.76 2.97 -1.32
CA SER A 88 -43.88 2.39 -0.53
C SER A 88 -43.83 0.86 -0.45
N PHE A 89 -43.26 0.20 -1.45
CA PHE A 89 -43.23 -1.28 -1.50
C PHE A 89 -42.20 -1.91 -0.50
N ILE A 90 -41.41 -1.10 0.20
CA ILE A 90 -40.51 -1.56 1.28
C ILE A 90 -40.94 -1.02 2.66
N LEU A 91 -42.05 -0.30 2.74
CA LEU A 91 -42.59 0.23 3.97
C LEU A 91 -43.81 -0.63 4.41
N GLY A 92 -44.05 -0.67 5.73
CA GLY A 92 -45.15 -1.45 6.31
C GLY A 92 -44.75 -2.87 6.71
N GLN A 93 -45.47 -3.43 7.68
CA GLN A 93 -45.19 -4.78 8.22
C GLN A 93 -45.34 -5.88 7.15
N GLU A 94 -46.23 -5.69 6.21
CA GLU A 94 -46.46 -6.61 5.08
C GLU A 94 -45.27 -6.71 4.14
N ASN A 95 -44.41 -5.69 4.12
CA ASN A 95 -43.26 -5.58 3.23
C ASN A 95 -41.90 -5.84 3.94
N GLU A 96 -41.90 -6.25 5.21
CA GLU A 96 -40.67 -6.51 5.98
C GLU A 96 -39.75 -7.52 5.31
N LEU A 97 -40.28 -8.59 4.77
CA LEU A 97 -39.52 -9.61 4.07
C LEU A 97 -38.92 -9.06 2.77
N ILE A 98 -39.64 -8.23 2.03
CA ILE A 98 -39.16 -7.59 0.79
C ILE A 98 -38.00 -6.64 1.15
N ASN A 99 -38.16 -5.85 2.20
CA ASN A 99 -37.13 -4.96 2.70
C ASN A 99 -35.85 -5.73 3.08
N ALA A 100 -35.99 -6.85 3.80
CA ALA A 100 -34.86 -7.68 4.21
C ALA A 100 -34.13 -8.31 3.01
N LEU A 101 -34.89 -8.83 2.03
CA LEU A 101 -34.33 -9.39 0.80
C LEU A 101 -33.59 -8.35 -0.04
N LEU A 102 -34.09 -7.11 -0.11
CA LEU A 102 -33.39 -6.01 -0.80
C LEU A 102 -32.10 -5.61 -0.09
N GLN A 103 -32.11 -5.52 1.25
CA GLN A 103 -30.87 -5.27 2.00
C GLN A 103 -29.83 -6.36 1.76
N MET A 104 -30.26 -7.62 1.78
CA MET A 104 -29.40 -8.77 1.43
C MET A 104 -28.86 -8.64 0.00
N LEU A 105 -29.72 -8.29 -0.97
CA LEU A 105 -29.33 -8.14 -2.37
C LEU A 105 -28.26 -7.06 -2.56
N TRP A 106 -28.34 -5.94 -1.87
CA TRP A 106 -27.33 -4.89 -1.90
C TRP A 106 -26.07 -5.24 -1.11
N CYS A 107 -26.17 -6.06 -0.06
CA CYS A 107 -25.02 -6.50 0.74
C CYS A 107 -24.14 -7.51 -0.02
N ILE A 108 -24.73 -8.43 -0.80
CA ILE A 108 -23.98 -9.45 -1.55
C ILE A 108 -22.87 -8.89 -2.44
N PRO A 109 -23.05 -7.84 -3.26
CA PRO A 109 -21.97 -7.26 -4.03
C PRO A 109 -20.80 -6.78 -3.18
N VAL A 110 -21.04 -6.22 -1.98
CA VAL A 110 -19.98 -5.79 -1.07
C VAL A 110 -19.13 -6.98 -0.63
N LEU A 111 -19.77 -8.08 -0.24
CA LEU A 111 -19.08 -9.33 0.12
C LEU A 111 -18.20 -9.85 -1.03
N PHE A 112 -18.72 -9.79 -2.27
CA PHE A 112 -17.94 -10.22 -3.45
C PHE A 112 -16.77 -9.32 -3.77
N ILE A 113 -16.95 -8.00 -3.72
CA ILE A 113 -15.91 -7.01 -3.95
C ILE A 113 -14.78 -7.19 -2.92
N ASP A 114 -15.16 -7.40 -1.67
CA ASP A 114 -14.25 -7.47 -0.53
C ASP A 114 -13.91 -8.91 -0.09
N ARG A 115 -14.18 -9.91 -0.96
CA ARG A 115 -13.94 -11.33 -0.68
C ARG A 115 -12.53 -11.67 -0.21
N LYS A 116 -11.52 -10.84 -0.56
CA LYS A 116 -10.14 -11.04 -0.13
C LYS A 116 -10.02 -11.10 1.40
N TYR A 117 -10.81 -10.29 2.14
CA TYR A 117 -10.81 -10.32 3.61
C TYR A 117 -11.29 -11.66 4.16
N PHE A 118 -12.31 -12.25 3.55
CA PHE A 118 -12.80 -13.57 3.96
C PHE A 118 -11.80 -14.68 3.64
N ILE A 119 -11.21 -14.68 2.45
CA ILE A 119 -10.25 -15.70 2.03
C ILE A 119 -9.01 -15.67 2.92
N HIS A 120 -8.39 -14.49 3.11
CA HIS A 120 -7.20 -14.34 3.93
C HIS A 120 -7.52 -14.48 5.42
N GLY A 121 -8.63 -13.89 5.88
CA GLY A 121 -9.03 -13.90 7.28
C GLY A 121 -9.34 -15.32 7.79
N VAL A 122 -10.13 -16.10 7.04
CA VAL A 122 -10.46 -17.48 7.42
C VAL A 122 -9.22 -18.38 7.35
N ARG A 123 -8.38 -18.24 6.29
CA ARG A 123 -7.13 -18.99 6.19
C ARG A 123 -6.23 -18.75 7.38
N ASN A 124 -6.00 -17.49 7.77
CA ASN A 124 -5.13 -17.14 8.87
C ASN A 124 -5.71 -17.58 10.22
N LEU A 125 -7.03 -17.51 10.38
CA LEU A 125 -7.71 -18.01 11.58
C LEU A 125 -7.51 -19.52 11.73
N LEU A 126 -7.70 -20.29 10.66
CA LEU A 126 -7.52 -21.75 10.66
C LEU A 126 -6.04 -22.16 10.83
N SER A 127 -5.11 -21.32 10.41
CA SER A 127 -3.66 -21.54 10.60
C SER A 127 -3.16 -21.19 12.00
N GLY A 128 -4.05 -20.75 12.93
CA GLY A 128 -3.66 -20.35 14.28
C GLY A 128 -2.90 -19.03 14.37
N ALA A 129 -2.89 -18.23 13.30
CA ALA A 129 -2.25 -16.91 13.22
C ALA A 129 -3.28 -15.82 12.86
N PRO A 130 -4.29 -15.57 13.73
CA PRO A 130 -5.35 -14.60 13.45
C PRO A 130 -4.77 -13.20 13.29
N ASN A 131 -5.28 -12.46 12.30
CA ASN A 131 -4.89 -11.09 12.00
C ASN A 131 -6.13 -10.17 11.88
N MET A 132 -5.90 -8.91 11.47
CA MET A 132 -6.99 -7.95 11.26
C MET A 132 -8.03 -8.45 10.26
N ASP A 133 -7.61 -9.13 9.18
CA ASP A 133 -8.54 -9.69 8.19
C ASP A 133 -9.41 -10.81 8.79
N SER A 134 -8.87 -11.59 9.75
CA SER A 134 -9.63 -12.60 10.49
C SER A 134 -10.75 -11.98 11.33
N LEU A 135 -10.46 -10.87 12.01
CA LEU A 135 -11.47 -10.14 12.78
C LEU A 135 -12.59 -9.58 11.88
N ILE A 136 -12.20 -9.01 10.73
CA ILE A 136 -13.15 -8.48 9.75
C ILE A 136 -14.04 -9.60 9.20
N ALA A 137 -13.43 -10.73 8.81
CA ALA A 137 -14.16 -11.87 8.25
C ALA A 137 -15.17 -12.45 9.26
N VAL A 138 -14.79 -12.58 10.53
CA VAL A 138 -15.69 -13.07 11.59
C VAL A 138 -16.80 -12.07 11.86
N GLY A 139 -16.48 -10.79 12.05
CA GLY A 139 -17.47 -9.75 12.38
C GLY A 139 -18.50 -9.53 11.27
N SER A 140 -18.04 -9.27 10.03
CA SER A 140 -18.93 -9.05 8.90
C SER A 140 -19.65 -10.34 8.47
N GLY A 141 -18.98 -11.48 8.54
CA GLY A 141 -19.59 -12.78 8.25
C GLY A 141 -20.68 -13.17 9.24
N ALA A 142 -20.43 -12.98 10.54
CA ALA A 142 -21.44 -13.23 11.58
C ALA A 142 -22.66 -12.31 11.40
N SER A 143 -22.44 -11.03 11.11
CA SER A 143 -23.53 -10.07 10.82
C SER A 143 -24.38 -10.51 9.62
N PHE A 144 -23.73 -10.95 8.53
CA PHE A 144 -24.44 -11.44 7.35
C PHE A 144 -25.23 -12.73 7.64
N ILE A 145 -24.63 -13.71 8.33
CA ILE A 145 -25.28 -14.97 8.70
C ILE A 145 -26.48 -14.71 9.62
N TYR A 146 -26.35 -13.78 10.56
CA TYR A 146 -27.44 -13.43 11.44
C TYR A 146 -28.59 -12.73 10.68
N GLY A 147 -28.27 -11.83 9.74
CA GLY A 147 -29.26 -11.25 8.84
C GLY A 147 -29.99 -12.31 8.02
N LEU A 148 -29.26 -13.31 7.51
CA LEU A 148 -29.86 -14.45 6.80
C LEU A 148 -30.80 -15.25 7.70
N TYR A 149 -30.38 -15.53 8.95
CA TYR A 149 -31.27 -16.16 9.94
C TYR A 149 -32.56 -15.36 10.13
N SER A 150 -32.49 -14.03 10.22
CA SER A 150 -33.65 -13.15 10.35
C SER A 150 -34.58 -13.21 9.13
N VAL A 151 -34.01 -13.27 7.92
CA VAL A 151 -34.81 -13.46 6.67
C VAL A 151 -35.59 -14.77 6.72
N PHE A 152 -34.94 -15.88 7.08
CA PHE A 152 -35.62 -17.17 7.24
C PHE A 152 -36.69 -17.15 8.35
N GLY A 153 -36.40 -16.46 9.47
CA GLY A 153 -37.36 -16.27 10.55
C GLY A 153 -38.61 -15.49 10.12
N MET A 154 -38.45 -14.44 9.32
CA MET A 154 -39.58 -13.70 8.73
C MET A 154 -40.38 -14.57 7.77
N ALA A 155 -39.72 -15.33 6.90
CA ALA A 155 -40.38 -16.23 5.97
C ALA A 155 -41.20 -17.29 6.73
N TYR A 156 -40.68 -17.84 7.83
CA TYR A 156 -41.38 -18.74 8.72
C TYR A 156 -42.61 -18.06 9.37
N ALA A 157 -42.42 -16.83 9.90
CA ALA A 157 -43.51 -16.07 10.52
C ALA A 157 -44.66 -15.78 9.57
N PHE A 158 -44.37 -15.40 8.33
CA PHE A 158 -45.39 -15.22 7.30
C PHE A 158 -46.11 -16.56 6.93
N GLY A 159 -45.34 -17.63 6.73
CA GLY A 159 -45.90 -18.94 6.36
C GLY A 159 -46.81 -19.57 7.44
N HIS A 160 -46.60 -19.21 8.72
CA HIS A 160 -47.36 -19.73 9.87
C HIS A 160 -48.30 -18.70 10.49
N ASN A 161 -48.54 -17.56 9.84
CA ASN A 161 -49.36 -16.45 10.32
C ASN A 161 -48.98 -15.94 11.72
N ARG A 162 -47.66 -15.99 12.05
CA ARG A 162 -47.09 -15.53 13.33
C ARG A 162 -46.49 -14.12 13.15
N LEU A 163 -47.38 -13.16 12.79
CA LEU A 163 -46.96 -11.76 12.56
C LEU A 163 -46.41 -11.07 13.82
N ASP A 164 -46.72 -11.64 14.99
CA ASP A 164 -46.15 -11.21 16.27
C ASP A 164 -44.61 -11.32 16.37
N LEU A 165 -44.00 -12.20 15.58
CA LEU A 165 -42.57 -12.42 15.57
C LEU A 165 -41.80 -11.49 14.60
N LEU A 166 -42.49 -10.83 13.66
CA LEU A 166 -41.90 -10.03 12.62
C LEU A 166 -41.01 -8.89 13.17
N PRO A 167 -41.45 -8.08 14.16
CA PRO A 167 -40.62 -6.97 14.67
C PRO A 167 -39.27 -7.45 15.18
N GLY A 168 -39.24 -8.58 15.90
CA GLY A 168 -37.97 -9.11 16.45
C GLY A 168 -36.98 -9.53 15.36
N PHE A 169 -37.45 -10.05 14.24
CA PHE A 169 -36.56 -10.38 13.11
C PHE A 169 -36.21 -9.14 12.26
N ALA A 170 -37.13 -8.17 12.14
CA ALA A 170 -36.90 -6.93 11.39
C ALA A 170 -35.85 -6.05 12.05
N ASP A 171 -35.88 -5.96 13.39
CA ASP A 171 -34.89 -5.21 14.16
C ASP A 171 -33.50 -5.91 14.22
N ALA A 172 -33.46 -7.18 13.84
CA ALA A 172 -32.26 -8.01 13.88
C ALA A 172 -31.64 -8.24 12.48
N LEU A 173 -31.92 -7.35 11.53
CA LEU A 173 -31.28 -7.35 10.22
C LEU A 173 -29.91 -6.62 10.31
N TYR A 174 -28.80 -7.36 10.26
CA TYR A 174 -27.45 -6.80 10.36
C TYR A 174 -26.71 -6.75 9.00
N PHE A 175 -27.44 -6.71 7.87
CA PHE A 175 -26.82 -6.61 6.55
C PHE A 175 -26.07 -5.29 6.36
N GLU A 176 -26.61 -4.18 6.91
CA GLU A 176 -25.95 -2.88 6.88
C GLU A 176 -24.63 -2.91 7.68
N ALA A 177 -24.63 -3.53 8.86
CA ALA A 177 -23.41 -3.67 9.66
C ALA A 177 -22.32 -4.43 8.91
N SER A 178 -22.70 -5.57 8.27
CA SER A 178 -21.79 -6.34 7.42
C SER A 178 -21.18 -5.50 6.29
N ALA A 179 -22.02 -4.79 5.53
CA ALA A 179 -21.59 -3.99 4.40
C ALA A 179 -20.77 -2.77 4.82
N VAL A 180 -21.17 -2.07 5.89
CA VAL A 180 -20.50 -0.86 6.40
C VAL A 180 -19.11 -1.22 6.98
N ILE A 181 -18.99 -2.33 7.73
CA ILE A 181 -17.69 -2.79 8.23
C ILE A 181 -16.71 -2.98 7.08
N LEU A 182 -17.10 -3.69 6.02
CA LEU A 182 -16.25 -3.95 4.86
C LEU A 182 -15.87 -2.67 4.12
N ALA A 183 -16.83 -1.78 3.88
CA ALA A 183 -16.59 -0.51 3.19
C ALA A 183 -15.66 0.41 3.99
N LEU A 184 -15.86 0.56 5.31
CA LEU A 184 -15.03 1.40 6.17
C LEU A 184 -13.61 0.85 6.32
N VAL A 185 -13.46 -0.47 6.44
CA VAL A 185 -12.13 -1.10 6.48
C VAL A 185 -11.40 -0.91 5.15
N THR A 186 -12.08 -1.09 4.03
CA THR A 186 -11.50 -0.85 2.69
C THR A 186 -11.11 0.63 2.52
N LEU A 187 -11.92 1.56 3.03
CA LEU A 187 -11.57 3.00 3.08
C LEU A 187 -10.31 3.23 3.92
N GLY A 188 -10.24 2.64 5.12
CA GLY A 188 -9.07 2.77 5.99
C GLY A 188 -7.79 2.25 5.34
N LYS A 189 -7.83 1.07 4.71
CA LYS A 189 -6.69 0.50 3.98
C LYS A 189 -6.29 1.35 2.75
N PHE A 190 -7.26 1.93 2.05
CA PHE A 190 -6.97 2.85 0.95
C PHE A 190 -6.26 4.12 1.43
N MET A 191 -6.74 4.71 2.54
CA MET A 191 -6.10 5.90 3.13
C MET A 191 -4.68 5.59 3.61
N GLU A 192 -4.46 4.43 4.25
CA GLU A 192 -3.13 3.96 4.67
C GLU A 192 -2.19 3.80 3.47
N ALA A 193 -2.64 3.11 2.41
CA ALA A 193 -1.85 2.91 1.21
C ALA A 193 -1.50 4.24 0.53
N ARG A 194 -2.45 5.18 0.47
CA ARG A 194 -2.22 6.52 -0.07
C ARG A 194 -1.21 7.33 0.75
N ALA A 195 -1.28 7.26 2.08
CA ALA A 195 -0.33 7.94 2.96
C ALA A 195 1.09 7.39 2.77
N LYS A 196 1.25 6.06 2.69
CA LYS A 196 2.54 5.41 2.41
C LYS A 196 3.11 5.79 1.04
N SER A 197 2.28 5.89 0.00
CA SER A 197 2.69 6.30 -1.34
C SER A 197 3.30 7.70 -1.36
N HIS A 198 2.69 8.68 -0.71
CA HIS A 198 3.22 10.04 -0.63
C HIS A 198 4.60 10.11 0.03
N THR A 199 4.85 9.34 1.09
CA THR A 199 6.16 9.28 1.75
C THR A 199 7.23 8.71 0.81
N SER A 200 6.91 7.65 0.07
CA SER A 200 7.81 7.05 -0.92
C SER A 200 8.13 7.99 -2.08
N ASP A 201 7.18 8.79 -2.52
CA ASP A 201 7.37 9.74 -3.63
C ASP A 201 8.33 10.88 -3.24
N ALA A 202 8.28 11.37 -1.99
CA ALA A 202 9.22 12.35 -1.47
C ALA A 202 10.66 11.80 -1.44
N ILE A 203 10.85 10.58 -0.96
CA ILE A 203 12.16 9.90 -0.96
C ILE A 203 12.67 9.69 -2.38
N LYS A 204 11.81 9.24 -3.30
CA LYS A 204 12.16 9.08 -4.73
C LYS A 204 12.53 10.39 -5.41
N ALA A 205 11.87 11.51 -5.04
CA ALA A 205 12.24 12.83 -5.56
C ALA A 205 13.67 13.22 -5.17
N LEU A 206 14.08 12.93 -3.93
CA LEU A 206 15.46 13.13 -3.49
C LEU A 206 16.44 12.18 -4.22
N MET A 207 16.08 10.92 -4.41
CA MET A 207 16.92 9.96 -5.17
C MET A 207 17.10 10.35 -6.65
N LYS A 208 16.15 11.07 -7.26
CA LYS A 208 16.27 11.59 -8.64
C LYS A 208 17.29 12.70 -8.78
N LEU A 209 17.73 13.33 -7.70
CA LEU A 209 18.80 14.35 -7.71
C LEU A 209 20.17 13.72 -7.94
N THR A 210 20.38 12.46 -7.59
CA THR A 210 21.60 11.73 -7.88
C THR A 210 21.62 11.31 -9.35
N PRO A 211 22.65 11.65 -10.12
CA PRO A 211 22.76 11.26 -11.52
C PRO A 211 22.94 9.75 -11.63
N LYS A 212 22.53 9.18 -12.77
CA LYS A 212 22.66 7.72 -13.01
C LYS A 212 24.06 7.32 -13.45
N THR A 213 24.85 8.27 -13.98
CA THR A 213 26.21 8.06 -14.48
C THR A 213 27.15 9.07 -13.86
N ALA A 214 28.42 8.71 -13.76
CA ALA A 214 29.50 9.55 -13.29
C ALA A 214 30.63 9.58 -14.32
N LEU A 215 31.24 10.74 -14.54
CA LEU A 215 32.44 10.87 -15.35
C LEU A 215 33.64 10.62 -14.47
N VAL A 216 34.33 9.50 -14.69
CA VAL A 216 35.50 9.06 -13.88
C VAL A 216 36.76 9.19 -14.69
N GLU A 217 37.86 9.57 -14.04
CA GLU A 217 39.19 9.58 -14.60
C GLU A 217 40.04 8.47 -13.93
N ARG A 218 40.29 7.38 -14.67
CA ARG A 218 41.17 6.28 -14.23
C ARG A 218 42.38 6.18 -15.15
N HIS A 219 43.60 6.24 -14.61
CA HIS A 219 44.85 6.16 -15.38
C HIS A 219 44.96 7.22 -16.51
N GLY A 220 44.42 8.42 -16.30
CA GLY A 220 44.47 9.51 -17.29
C GLY A 220 43.42 9.37 -18.43
N LEU A 221 42.61 8.34 -18.42
CA LEU A 221 41.49 8.16 -19.36
C LEU A 221 40.18 8.55 -18.68
N GLN A 222 39.36 9.35 -19.37
CA GLN A 222 38.04 9.74 -18.90
C GLN A 222 37.01 8.82 -19.51
N GLY A 223 36.11 8.29 -18.67
CA GLY A 223 35.02 7.42 -19.07
C GLY A 223 33.75 7.68 -18.25
N GLU A 224 32.59 7.53 -18.86
CA GLU A 224 31.31 7.60 -18.17
C GLU A 224 30.92 6.20 -17.71
N ILE A 225 30.69 6.04 -16.41
CA ILE A 225 30.29 4.76 -15.80
C ILE A 225 29.00 4.95 -14.99
N PRO A 226 28.20 3.89 -14.76
CA PRO A 226 27.12 3.92 -13.80
C PRO A 226 27.61 4.35 -12.42
N VAL A 227 26.83 5.17 -11.69
CA VAL A 227 27.22 5.64 -10.35
C VAL A 227 27.42 4.45 -9.37
N GLU A 228 26.70 3.36 -9.59
CA GLU A 228 26.81 2.13 -8.80
C GLU A 228 28.16 1.40 -8.95
N GLU A 229 28.93 1.73 -9.99
CA GLU A 229 30.27 1.18 -10.27
C GLU A 229 31.43 2.09 -9.80
N VAL A 230 31.10 3.23 -9.18
CA VAL A 230 32.07 4.13 -8.60
C VAL A 230 32.62 3.53 -7.33
N GLU A 231 33.97 3.41 -7.26
CA GLU A 231 34.65 2.87 -6.10
C GLU A 231 35.27 4.00 -5.27
N LYS A 232 35.47 3.73 -3.98
CA LYS A 232 36.13 4.66 -3.08
C LYS A 232 37.58 4.92 -3.55
N GLY A 233 37.93 6.19 -3.71
CA GLY A 233 39.21 6.63 -4.24
C GLY A 233 39.20 6.96 -5.74
N ASP A 234 38.09 6.72 -6.44
CA ASP A 234 37.93 7.14 -7.83
C ASP A 234 37.96 8.68 -7.93
N VAL A 235 38.58 9.16 -8.99
CA VAL A 235 38.61 10.59 -9.32
C VAL A 235 37.43 10.88 -10.26
N LEU A 236 36.50 11.71 -9.80
CA LEU A 236 35.29 12.09 -10.52
C LEU A 236 35.41 13.53 -11.02
N ILE A 237 34.93 13.77 -12.22
CA ILE A 237 34.88 15.07 -12.88
C ILE A 237 33.47 15.62 -12.82
N VAL A 238 33.27 16.80 -12.23
CA VAL A 238 31.98 17.45 -12.14
C VAL A 238 32.02 18.80 -12.86
N LYS A 239 31.30 18.87 -13.98
CA LYS A 239 31.15 20.06 -14.82
C LYS A 239 30.07 20.98 -14.29
N SER A 240 30.08 22.25 -14.70
CA SER A 240 28.99 23.18 -14.44
C SER A 240 27.66 22.66 -14.97
N GLY A 241 26.61 22.75 -14.17
CA GLY A 241 25.28 22.18 -14.44
C GLY A 241 25.12 20.71 -14.12
N ALA A 242 26.19 19.99 -13.81
CA ALA A 242 26.12 18.57 -13.45
C ALA A 242 25.81 18.40 -11.96
N SER A 243 25.16 17.28 -11.64
CA SER A 243 24.93 16.84 -10.26
C SER A 243 26.16 16.06 -9.76
N VAL A 244 26.50 16.24 -8.49
CA VAL A 244 27.58 15.48 -7.81
C VAL A 244 27.11 14.02 -7.65
N PRO A 245 27.86 13.03 -8.18
CA PRO A 245 27.35 11.65 -8.22
C PRO A 245 27.39 10.91 -6.88
N VAL A 246 28.45 11.12 -6.08
CA VAL A 246 28.66 10.48 -4.77
C VAL A 246 29.30 11.46 -3.80
N ASP A 247 29.34 11.12 -2.52
CA ASP A 247 30.05 11.91 -1.52
C ASP A 247 31.56 11.88 -1.77
N GLY A 248 32.21 13.02 -1.58
CA GLY A 248 33.68 13.11 -1.82
C GLY A 248 34.30 14.35 -1.31
N LYS A 249 35.57 14.55 -1.75
CA LYS A 249 36.41 15.69 -1.40
C LYS A 249 37.00 16.29 -2.66
N ILE A 250 36.99 17.62 -2.79
CA ILE A 250 37.57 18.32 -3.94
C ILE A 250 39.10 18.19 -3.87
N ILE A 251 39.70 17.73 -4.96
CA ILE A 251 41.16 17.59 -5.13
C ILE A 251 41.72 18.59 -6.14
N GLU A 252 40.88 19.11 -7.07
CA GLU A 252 41.33 20.09 -8.08
C GLU A 252 40.15 21.00 -8.45
N GLY A 253 40.39 22.31 -8.64
CA GLY A 253 39.41 23.28 -9.08
C GLY A 253 38.59 23.90 -7.96
N SER A 254 37.49 24.57 -8.33
CA SER A 254 36.53 25.19 -7.43
C SER A 254 35.14 25.26 -8.07
N ALA A 255 34.08 25.33 -7.26
CA ALA A 255 32.71 25.37 -7.74
C ALA A 255 31.78 26.05 -6.73
N ALA A 256 30.70 26.63 -7.22
CA ALA A 256 29.55 27.02 -6.40
C ALA A 256 28.51 25.93 -6.47
N LEU A 257 28.31 25.25 -5.34
CA LEU A 257 27.39 24.11 -5.22
C LEU A 257 26.06 24.54 -4.61
N ASP A 258 24.97 24.16 -5.27
CA ASP A 258 23.62 24.29 -4.74
C ASP A 258 23.33 23.07 -3.86
N GLU A 259 23.32 23.30 -2.56
CA GLU A 259 23.03 22.29 -1.52
C GLU A 259 21.58 22.42 -0.98
N SER A 260 20.73 23.25 -1.61
CA SER A 260 19.38 23.58 -1.13
C SER A 260 18.47 22.38 -0.91
N ALA A 261 18.62 21.35 -1.74
CA ALA A 261 17.84 20.11 -1.60
C ALA A 261 18.14 19.34 -0.30
N LEU A 262 19.31 19.57 0.32
CA LEU A 262 19.77 18.89 1.53
C LEU A 262 19.72 19.80 2.76
N THR A 263 20.14 21.05 2.60
CA THR A 263 20.25 22.03 3.70
C THR A 263 19.03 22.93 3.84
N GLY A 264 18.25 23.09 2.76
CA GLY A 264 17.17 24.07 2.68
C GLY A 264 17.64 25.51 2.39
N GLU A 265 18.94 25.77 2.32
CA GLU A 265 19.49 27.11 2.04
C GLU A 265 19.53 27.35 0.53
N SER A 266 18.94 28.45 0.06
CA SER A 266 18.78 28.74 -1.37
C SER A 266 20.02 29.34 -2.04
N LEU A 267 21.04 29.75 -1.27
CA LEU A 267 22.26 30.33 -1.83
C LEU A 267 23.31 29.24 -2.10
N PRO A 268 23.91 29.21 -3.31
CA PRO A 268 25.02 28.32 -3.58
C PRO A 268 26.21 28.57 -2.66
N VAL A 269 26.88 27.49 -2.24
CA VAL A 269 28.03 27.51 -1.37
C VAL A 269 29.29 27.36 -2.21
N ASP A 270 30.24 28.28 -2.06
CA ASP A 270 31.56 28.19 -2.72
C ASP A 270 32.40 27.10 -2.04
N LYS A 271 32.90 26.17 -2.87
CA LYS A 271 33.75 25.05 -2.45
C LYS A 271 35.08 25.11 -3.20
N THR A 272 36.13 24.80 -2.48
CA THR A 272 37.51 24.83 -2.95
C THR A 272 38.24 23.51 -2.64
N ILE A 273 39.48 23.41 -3.07
CA ILE A 273 40.31 22.22 -2.82
C ILE A 273 40.34 21.90 -1.32
N GLY A 274 40.02 20.66 -0.99
CA GLY A 274 39.98 20.15 0.37
C GLY A 274 38.61 20.14 1.01
N ASP A 275 37.62 20.83 0.43
CA ASP A 275 36.25 20.85 0.95
C ASP A 275 35.49 19.54 0.62
N LYS A 276 34.58 19.20 1.51
CA LYS A 276 33.66 18.06 1.30
C LYS A 276 32.52 18.47 0.40
N VAL A 277 32.13 17.56 -0.49
CA VAL A 277 30.98 17.66 -1.35
C VAL A 277 30.03 16.48 -1.14
N ILE A 278 28.75 16.72 -1.26
CA ILE A 278 27.69 15.74 -0.96
C ILE A 278 27.03 15.33 -2.28
N GLY A 279 26.83 14.04 -2.46
CA GLY A 279 26.12 13.48 -3.61
C GLY A 279 24.69 14.02 -3.73
N GLY A 280 24.26 14.30 -4.97
CA GLY A 280 22.94 14.89 -5.24
C GLY A 280 22.92 16.42 -5.23
N THR A 281 24.00 17.12 -4.84
CA THR A 281 24.11 18.58 -4.98
C THR A 281 24.40 18.97 -6.44
N ILE A 282 24.05 20.20 -6.83
CA ILE A 282 24.16 20.65 -8.22
C ILE A 282 25.30 21.68 -8.33
N ASN A 283 26.27 21.44 -9.22
CA ASN A 283 27.29 22.41 -9.55
C ASN A 283 26.69 23.54 -10.41
N ARG A 284 26.48 24.72 -9.83
CA ARG A 284 25.92 25.89 -10.53
C ARG A 284 26.94 26.60 -11.41
N SER A 285 28.21 26.63 -10.95
CA SER A 285 29.30 27.26 -11.72
C SER A 285 30.67 26.69 -11.33
N GLY A 286 31.59 26.69 -12.26
CA GLY A 286 32.90 26.16 -12.06
C GLY A 286 33.07 24.72 -12.54
N TYR A 287 34.27 24.20 -12.36
CA TYR A 287 34.72 22.86 -12.70
C TYR A 287 35.58 22.32 -11.58
N PHE A 288 35.39 21.11 -11.19
CA PHE A 288 36.25 20.49 -10.18
C PHE A 288 36.38 18.99 -10.40
N LYS A 289 37.51 18.47 -9.86
CA LYS A 289 37.70 17.04 -9.66
C LYS A 289 37.57 16.72 -8.18
N MET A 290 36.95 15.61 -7.88
CA MET A 290 36.77 15.12 -6.53
C MET A 290 37.22 13.67 -6.40
N GLU A 291 37.66 13.28 -5.21
CA GLU A 291 37.91 11.90 -4.84
C GLU A 291 36.67 11.34 -4.12
N ALA A 292 36.15 10.20 -4.57
CA ALA A 292 35.04 9.52 -3.95
C ALA A 292 35.41 9.00 -2.55
N THR A 293 34.58 9.29 -1.53
CA THR A 293 34.84 8.89 -0.13
C THR A 293 33.91 7.82 0.38
N ALA A 294 32.78 7.58 -0.30
CA ALA A 294 31.77 6.60 0.05
C ALA A 294 31.42 5.75 -1.16
#